data_0f56b2889a272c0e1193b0f956555967
#
_entry.id   0f56b2889a272c0e1193b0f956555967
#
_cell.length_a   1.000
_cell.length_b   1.000
_cell.length_c   1.000
_cell.angle_alpha   90.00
_cell.angle_beta   90.00
_cell.angle_gamma   90.00
#
_symmetry.space_group_name_H-M   'P 1'
#
loop_
_entity.id
_entity.type
_entity.pdbx_description
1 polymer ?
#
loop_
_entity_poly.entity_id
_entity_poly.type
_entity_poly.pdbx_seq_one_letter_code
_entity_poly.pdbx_strand_id
1 'polypeptide(L)'
;MKQFQYVRPATQQAVLAVINKPGTKIIAGGTNLVDLMKRGVTAPDKLVDINQLPLKNITSTPKGLLIGALALNSVVSENKLVIEKQPLLSMALKAGASPQLRNMATVGGNMMQRTRCSYFYDTAMPCNKRAPGSGCGAYEGVNRMHAIFGASSQCIAVHPSDMCVGLAALDAVVVIAGKKGERRLPFTEFHRLPGDHPEMDNHLAPGELIVGVEIPDNNFAKNSYYLKIRDRQSYAFALVSVAAGLDIENGVIRNARLAMGGVAHKPWRLFDAEKSLTGKPVSEESFQQAAQLAMQGAKGYGHNAFKLKMAPAGITEALKHAAGLV
;
A
#
# COMPACT_ATOMS: atom_id res chain seq x y z
N MET A 1 -26.85 7.45 1.86
CA MET A 1 -26.11 6.75 2.95
C MET A 1 -27.14 6.09 3.86
N LYS A 2 -27.00 4.81 4.18
CA LYS A 2 -27.87 4.09 5.13
C LYS A 2 -27.66 4.65 6.54
N GLN A 3 -28.72 4.65 7.38
CA GLN A 3 -28.60 4.95 8.81
C GLN A 3 -27.76 3.86 9.50
N PHE A 4 -26.93 4.25 10.46
CA PHE A 4 -26.01 3.35 11.18
C PHE A 4 -25.92 3.75 12.65
N GLN A 5 -25.56 2.80 13.50
CA GLN A 5 -25.15 3.05 14.88
C GLN A 5 -23.71 3.54 14.92
N TYR A 6 -23.42 4.52 15.79
CA TYR A 6 -22.06 4.99 16.02
C TYR A 6 -21.65 4.76 17.47
N VAL A 7 -20.50 4.09 17.65
CA VAL A 7 -19.94 3.80 18.97
C VAL A 7 -18.46 4.18 18.99
N ARG A 8 -17.98 4.65 20.13
CA ARG A 8 -16.63 5.14 20.32
C ARG A 8 -15.98 4.56 21.58
N PRO A 9 -15.53 3.28 21.53
CA PRO A 9 -14.93 2.63 22.69
C PRO A 9 -13.59 3.27 23.06
N ALA A 10 -13.37 3.42 24.38
CA ALA A 10 -12.16 4.08 24.89
C ALA A 10 -10.94 3.16 24.98
N THR A 11 -11.13 1.84 24.92
CA THR A 11 -10.03 0.85 25.07
C THR A 11 -9.99 -0.13 23.90
N GLN A 12 -8.80 -0.63 23.60
CA GLN A 12 -8.60 -1.67 22.58
C GLN A 12 -9.44 -2.92 22.87
N GLN A 13 -9.54 -3.35 24.11
CA GLN A 13 -10.36 -4.50 24.51
C GLN A 13 -11.84 -4.28 24.20
N ALA A 14 -12.38 -3.09 24.48
CA ALA A 14 -13.76 -2.74 24.16
C ALA A 14 -14.00 -2.69 22.64
N VAL A 15 -13.02 -2.24 21.83
CA VAL A 15 -13.07 -2.33 20.37
C VAL A 15 -13.14 -3.78 19.91
N LEU A 16 -12.20 -4.64 20.36
CA LEU A 16 -12.15 -6.06 19.98
C LEU A 16 -13.43 -6.85 20.36
N ALA A 17 -14.15 -6.41 21.40
CA ALA A 17 -15.41 -7.02 21.80
C ALA A 17 -16.56 -6.78 20.80
N VAL A 18 -16.50 -5.68 20.02
CA VAL A 18 -17.63 -5.25 19.17
C VAL A 18 -17.36 -5.39 17.66
N ILE A 19 -16.11 -5.38 17.21
CA ILE A 19 -15.77 -5.36 15.77
C ILE A 19 -16.00 -6.68 15.03
N ASN A 20 -16.22 -7.79 15.74
CA ASN A 20 -16.50 -9.11 15.14
C ASN A 20 -17.97 -9.31 14.73
N LYS A 21 -18.83 -8.31 14.93
CA LYS A 21 -20.25 -8.42 14.59
C LYS A 21 -20.47 -8.14 13.10
N PRO A 22 -21.31 -8.92 12.40
CA PRO A 22 -21.69 -8.61 11.02
C PRO A 22 -22.19 -7.17 10.87
N GLY A 23 -21.98 -6.57 9.70
CA GLY A 23 -22.39 -5.19 9.44
C GLY A 23 -21.58 -4.12 10.18
N THR A 24 -20.56 -4.50 10.97
CA THR A 24 -19.71 -3.55 11.69
C THR A 24 -18.49 -3.15 10.85
N LYS A 25 -18.16 -1.86 10.82
CA LYS A 25 -16.93 -1.33 10.23
C LYS A 25 -16.21 -0.41 11.21
N ILE A 26 -14.88 -0.49 11.18
CA ILE A 26 -13.99 0.40 11.94
C ILE A 26 -13.85 1.70 11.17
N ILE A 27 -13.90 2.83 11.87
CA ILE A 27 -13.57 4.15 11.32
C ILE A 27 -12.44 4.79 12.12
N ALA A 28 -11.43 5.27 11.39
CA ALA A 28 -10.37 6.15 11.89
C ALA A 28 -10.49 7.51 11.19
N GLY A 29 -9.59 7.90 10.30
CA GLY A 29 -9.68 9.14 9.54
C GLY A 29 -10.86 9.22 8.53
N GLY A 30 -11.48 8.11 8.19
CA GLY A 30 -12.68 8.05 7.35
C GLY A 30 -12.48 8.35 5.86
N THR A 31 -11.30 8.77 5.44
CA THR A 31 -11.00 9.27 4.07
C THR A 31 -11.25 8.28 2.94
N ASN A 32 -11.40 6.99 3.23
CA ASN A 32 -11.84 5.99 2.27
C ASN A 32 -13.23 5.43 2.62
N LEU A 33 -13.46 5.05 3.88
CA LEU A 33 -14.72 4.41 4.28
C LEU A 33 -15.94 5.31 4.03
N VAL A 34 -15.85 6.59 4.40
CA VAL A 34 -16.97 7.55 4.22
C VAL A 34 -17.26 7.78 2.74
N ASP A 35 -16.23 7.81 1.88
CA ASP A 35 -16.41 7.91 0.44
C ASP A 35 -17.15 6.67 -0.13
N LEU A 36 -16.77 5.47 0.28
CA LEU A 36 -17.47 4.24 -0.11
C LEU A 36 -18.92 4.19 0.40
N MET A 37 -19.19 4.73 1.59
CA MET A 37 -20.54 4.84 2.15
C MET A 37 -21.40 5.83 1.35
N LYS A 38 -20.84 6.99 0.98
CA LYS A 38 -21.54 8.00 0.15
C LYS A 38 -21.88 7.47 -1.23
N ARG A 39 -21.03 6.62 -1.80
CA ARG A 39 -21.26 5.98 -3.10
C ARG A 39 -22.13 4.73 -3.05
N GLY A 40 -22.55 4.30 -1.86
CA GLY A 40 -23.35 3.08 -1.70
C GLY A 40 -22.60 1.77 -1.91
N VAL A 41 -21.26 1.84 -2.05
CA VAL A 41 -20.39 0.65 -2.21
C VAL A 41 -20.36 -0.19 -0.92
N THR A 42 -20.50 0.45 0.22
CA THR A 42 -20.65 -0.21 1.52
C THR A 42 -21.69 0.49 2.37
N ALA A 43 -22.48 -0.27 3.13
CA ALA A 43 -23.57 0.22 3.94
C ALA A 43 -23.55 -0.47 5.32
N PRO A 44 -22.61 -0.10 6.21
CA PRO A 44 -22.51 -0.72 7.53
C PRO A 44 -23.72 -0.39 8.41
N ASP A 45 -24.07 -1.33 9.28
CA ASP A 45 -25.09 -1.12 10.33
C ASP A 45 -24.49 -0.39 11.54
N LYS A 46 -23.16 -0.55 11.74
CA LYS A 46 -22.45 0.04 12.87
C LYS A 46 -21.07 0.53 12.47
N LEU A 47 -20.72 1.74 12.92
CA LEU A 47 -19.38 2.29 12.90
C LEU A 47 -18.76 2.28 14.30
N VAL A 48 -17.55 1.74 14.39
CA VAL A 48 -16.72 1.74 15.60
C VAL A 48 -15.59 2.73 15.39
N ASP A 49 -15.69 3.89 16.01
CA ASP A 49 -14.66 4.93 15.99
C ASP A 49 -13.55 4.59 16.96
N ILE A 50 -12.34 4.45 16.42
CA ILE A 50 -11.13 4.07 17.19
C ILE A 50 -10.19 5.25 17.47
N ASN A 51 -10.56 6.49 17.14
CA ASN A 51 -9.66 7.65 17.25
C ASN A 51 -9.23 8.00 18.68
N GLN A 52 -9.91 7.45 19.72
CA GLN A 52 -9.54 7.64 21.12
C GLN A 52 -8.45 6.66 21.59
N LEU A 53 -8.15 5.60 20.84
CA LEU A 53 -7.13 4.64 21.25
C LEU A 53 -5.73 5.27 21.23
N PRO A 54 -4.83 4.87 22.16
CA PRO A 54 -3.47 5.41 22.28
C PRO A 54 -2.52 4.79 21.23
N LEU A 55 -2.91 4.77 19.95
CA LEU A 55 -2.19 4.13 18.84
C LEU A 55 -1.61 5.18 17.87
N LYS A 56 -1.15 6.34 18.37
CA LYS A 56 -0.65 7.46 17.55
C LYS A 56 0.86 7.63 17.58
N ASN A 57 1.55 6.94 18.48
CA ASN A 57 2.97 7.15 18.73
C ASN A 57 3.85 6.62 17.60
N ILE A 58 4.98 7.29 17.40
CA ILE A 58 6.09 6.86 16.55
C ILE A 58 7.28 6.72 17.47
N THR A 59 7.79 5.51 17.63
CA THR A 59 8.85 5.21 18.60
C THR A 59 9.98 4.41 17.96
N SER A 60 11.21 4.72 18.37
CA SER A 60 12.37 3.88 18.08
C SER A 60 12.35 2.66 19.01
N THR A 61 12.63 1.50 18.44
CA THR A 61 12.77 0.23 19.16
C THR A 61 14.17 -0.34 18.90
N PRO A 62 14.61 -1.34 19.68
CA PRO A 62 15.90 -2.02 19.41
C PRO A 62 15.99 -2.69 18.03
N LYS A 63 14.86 -2.85 17.33
CA LYS A 63 14.76 -3.52 16.03
C LYS A 63 14.39 -2.58 14.87
N GLY A 64 14.21 -1.28 15.14
CA GLY A 64 13.81 -0.30 14.12
C GLY A 64 12.79 0.71 14.63
N LEU A 65 11.75 0.98 13.87
CA LEU A 65 10.66 1.91 14.21
C LEU A 65 9.34 1.17 14.39
N LEU A 66 8.57 1.57 15.40
CA LEU A 66 7.16 1.21 15.55
C LEU A 66 6.32 2.47 15.30
N ILE A 67 5.38 2.40 14.36
CA ILE A 67 4.43 3.45 14.02
C ILE A 67 3.03 2.96 14.36
N GLY A 68 2.34 3.66 15.25
CA GLY A 68 0.98 3.32 15.65
C GLY A 68 -0.03 3.46 14.51
N ALA A 69 -1.04 2.61 14.49
CA ALA A 69 -2.04 2.55 13.41
C ALA A 69 -2.86 3.83 13.24
N LEU A 70 -2.99 4.65 14.29
CA LEU A 70 -3.69 5.94 14.29
C LEU A 70 -2.78 7.14 14.08
N ALA A 71 -1.47 6.94 13.88
CA ALA A 71 -0.58 8.02 13.48
C ALA A 71 -1.06 8.60 12.14
N LEU A 72 -1.18 9.94 12.06
CA LEU A 72 -1.61 10.62 10.84
C LEU A 72 -0.51 10.55 9.78
N ASN A 73 -0.88 10.36 8.54
CA ASN A 73 0.08 10.27 7.43
C ASN A 73 0.95 11.53 7.31
N SER A 74 0.39 12.72 7.61
CA SER A 74 1.16 13.98 7.66
C SER A 74 2.20 13.97 8.78
N VAL A 75 1.82 13.53 9.98
CA VAL A 75 2.73 13.45 11.14
C VAL A 75 3.86 12.45 10.84
N VAL A 76 3.56 11.28 10.28
CA VAL A 76 4.57 10.27 9.93
C VAL A 76 5.53 10.80 8.87
N SER A 77 5.02 11.49 7.83
CA SER A 77 5.85 11.99 6.73
C SER A 77 6.83 13.10 7.15
N GLU A 78 6.54 13.81 8.25
CA GLU A 78 7.37 14.93 8.76
C GLU A 78 8.13 14.55 10.06
N ASN A 79 7.95 13.36 10.57
CA ASN A 79 8.60 12.92 11.80
C ASN A 79 10.11 12.74 11.60
N LYS A 80 10.94 13.34 12.48
CA LYS A 80 12.40 13.29 12.38
C LYS A 80 12.96 11.86 12.34
N LEU A 81 12.46 10.96 13.21
CA LEU A 81 12.91 9.56 13.21
C LEU A 81 12.60 8.85 11.89
N VAL A 82 11.46 9.15 11.27
CA VAL A 82 11.09 8.58 9.97
C VAL A 82 11.95 9.17 8.86
N ILE A 83 12.19 10.49 8.85
CA ILE A 83 13.04 11.15 7.85
C ILE A 83 14.48 10.65 7.93
N GLU A 84 15.01 10.47 9.14
CA GLU A 84 16.41 10.06 9.35
C GLU A 84 16.62 8.55 9.09
N LYS A 85 15.73 7.69 9.61
CA LYS A 85 15.90 6.25 9.55
C LYS A 85 15.24 5.57 8.35
N GLN A 86 14.11 6.12 7.87
CA GLN A 86 13.26 5.52 6.83
C GLN A 86 12.79 6.59 5.83
N PRO A 87 13.69 7.38 5.20
CA PRO A 87 13.32 8.48 4.30
C PRO A 87 12.44 8.03 3.13
N LEU A 88 12.60 6.79 2.66
CA LEU A 88 11.75 6.19 1.63
C LEU A 88 10.27 6.21 2.02
N LEU A 89 9.94 5.94 3.29
CA LEU A 89 8.55 6.02 3.76
C LEU A 89 8.03 7.45 3.76
N SER A 90 8.85 8.42 4.21
CA SER A 90 8.48 9.85 4.17
C SER A 90 8.20 10.31 2.74
N MET A 91 9.07 9.97 1.78
CA MET A 91 8.89 10.29 0.35
C MET A 91 7.62 9.65 -0.21
N ALA A 92 7.36 8.38 0.06
CA ALA A 92 6.15 7.68 -0.39
C ALA A 92 4.87 8.33 0.17
N LEU A 93 4.86 8.70 1.46
CA LEU A 93 3.74 9.40 2.07
C LEU A 93 3.51 10.79 1.46
N LYS A 94 4.58 11.58 1.23
CA LYS A 94 4.51 12.92 0.62
C LYS A 94 4.01 12.86 -0.82
N ALA A 95 4.35 11.81 -1.57
CA ALA A 95 3.86 11.57 -2.92
C ALA A 95 2.36 11.17 -2.96
N GLY A 96 1.82 10.66 -1.84
CA GLY A 96 0.44 10.19 -1.72
C GLY A 96 -0.57 11.30 -1.41
N ALA A 97 -1.79 11.18 -1.92
CA ALA A 97 -2.95 12.02 -1.64
C ALA A 97 -2.69 13.54 -1.81
N SER A 98 -3.34 14.35 -0.97
CA SER A 98 -3.06 15.78 -0.78
C SER A 98 -2.65 16.03 0.68
N PRO A 99 -2.05 17.19 1.02
CA PRO A 99 -1.74 17.54 2.41
C PRO A 99 -2.97 17.46 3.33
N GLN A 100 -4.13 17.95 2.86
CA GLN A 100 -5.39 17.93 3.61
C GLN A 100 -5.85 16.50 3.92
N LEU A 101 -5.78 15.59 2.94
CA LEU A 101 -6.12 14.20 3.17
C LEU A 101 -5.13 13.51 4.12
N ARG A 102 -3.83 13.81 4.01
CA ARG A 102 -2.82 13.23 4.92
C ARG A 102 -3.03 13.68 6.37
N ASN A 103 -3.62 14.86 6.60
CA ASN A 103 -3.98 15.35 7.93
C ASN A 103 -5.16 14.59 8.58
N MET A 104 -5.86 13.76 7.82
CA MET A 104 -6.97 12.94 8.32
C MET A 104 -6.68 11.43 8.21
N ALA A 105 -5.99 11.02 7.14
CA ALA A 105 -5.67 9.63 6.90
C ALA A 105 -4.67 9.11 7.93
N THR A 106 -4.95 7.93 8.49
CA THR A 106 -4.09 7.24 9.46
C THR A 106 -3.31 6.11 8.78
N VAL A 107 -2.22 5.66 9.39
CA VAL A 107 -1.39 4.56 8.87
C VAL A 107 -2.23 3.29 8.69
N GLY A 108 -2.97 2.85 9.71
CA GLY A 108 -3.83 1.67 9.61
C GLY A 108 -4.94 1.84 8.57
N GLY A 109 -5.59 3.02 8.52
CA GLY A 109 -6.61 3.33 7.52
C GLY A 109 -6.06 3.36 6.11
N ASN A 110 -4.84 3.84 5.92
CA ASN A 110 -4.17 3.84 4.62
C ASN A 110 -3.87 2.41 4.13
N MET A 111 -3.42 1.52 5.01
CA MET A 111 -3.23 0.09 4.67
C MET A 111 -4.53 -0.59 4.28
N MET A 112 -5.65 -0.19 4.89
CA MET A 112 -6.99 -0.76 4.68
C MET A 112 -7.77 -0.12 3.52
N GLN A 113 -7.21 0.87 2.81
CA GLN A 113 -7.93 1.49 1.70
C GLN A 113 -8.17 0.49 0.57
N ARG A 114 -9.35 0.59 -0.05
CA ARG A 114 -9.76 -0.26 -1.16
C ARG A 114 -9.38 0.36 -2.51
N THR A 115 -9.48 -0.43 -3.56
CA THR A 115 -9.21 0.00 -4.94
C THR A 115 -9.99 1.27 -5.34
N ARG A 116 -9.48 2.00 -6.33
CA ARG A 116 -10.13 3.16 -6.97
C ARG A 116 -10.65 2.83 -8.38
N CYS A 117 -10.89 1.56 -8.64
CA CYS A 117 -11.52 1.10 -9.89
C CYS A 117 -12.90 1.74 -10.05
N SER A 118 -13.16 2.37 -11.22
CA SER A 118 -14.45 3.03 -11.50
C SER A 118 -15.61 2.06 -11.45
N TYR A 119 -15.43 0.84 -11.93
CA TYR A 119 -16.46 -0.22 -11.90
C TYR A 119 -16.75 -0.74 -10.48
N PHE A 120 -15.80 -0.62 -9.55
CA PHE A 120 -16.02 -0.89 -8.13
C PHE A 120 -16.84 0.21 -7.47
N TYR A 121 -16.63 1.47 -7.86
CA TYR A 121 -17.33 2.64 -7.32
C TYR A 121 -18.72 2.84 -7.92
N ASP A 122 -18.94 2.41 -9.15
CA ASP A 122 -20.26 2.46 -9.80
C ASP A 122 -21.04 1.19 -9.47
N THR A 123 -22.09 1.36 -8.66
CA THR A 123 -22.91 0.22 -8.18
C THR A 123 -23.79 -0.41 -9.25
N ALA A 124 -23.98 0.25 -10.40
CA ALA A 124 -24.71 -0.31 -11.55
C ALA A 124 -23.84 -1.25 -12.41
N MET A 125 -22.50 -1.17 -12.26
CA MET A 125 -21.57 -1.96 -13.07
C MET A 125 -21.25 -3.31 -12.42
N PRO A 126 -20.98 -4.37 -13.23
CA PRO A 126 -20.56 -5.66 -12.68
C PRO A 126 -19.18 -5.57 -12.02
N CYS A 127 -19.06 -6.08 -10.78
CA CYS A 127 -17.81 -6.06 -10.02
C CYS A 127 -17.76 -7.20 -8.99
N ASN A 128 -16.98 -8.23 -9.25
CA ASN A 128 -16.77 -9.37 -8.35
C ASN A 128 -16.19 -8.95 -6.99
N LYS A 129 -15.41 -7.84 -6.95
CA LYS A 129 -14.86 -7.30 -5.70
C LYS A 129 -15.94 -6.70 -4.78
N ARG A 130 -17.04 -6.22 -5.32
CA ARG A 130 -18.18 -5.65 -4.59
C ARG A 130 -19.28 -6.68 -4.37
N ALA A 131 -19.62 -7.43 -5.42
CA ALA A 131 -20.65 -8.46 -5.45
C ALA A 131 -20.08 -9.70 -6.15
N PRO A 132 -19.56 -10.69 -5.39
CA PRO A 132 -19.01 -11.92 -5.94
C PRO A 132 -19.96 -12.60 -6.94
N GLY A 133 -19.42 -13.03 -8.08
CA GLY A 133 -20.20 -13.68 -9.16
C GLY A 133 -20.86 -12.71 -10.15
N SER A 134 -20.78 -11.39 -9.94
CA SER A 134 -21.40 -10.42 -10.86
C SER A 134 -20.54 -10.10 -12.11
N GLY A 135 -19.31 -10.58 -12.18
CA GLY A 135 -18.38 -10.30 -13.28
C GLY A 135 -17.44 -9.13 -12.98
N CYS A 136 -16.63 -8.74 -13.97
CA CYS A 136 -15.67 -7.64 -13.87
C CYS A 136 -15.79 -6.73 -15.11
N GLY A 137 -16.44 -5.59 -14.97
CA GLY A 137 -16.62 -4.62 -16.07
C GLY A 137 -15.32 -3.99 -16.58
N ALA A 138 -14.22 -4.10 -15.82
CA ALA A 138 -12.93 -3.55 -16.22
C ALA A 138 -12.22 -4.38 -17.32
N TYR A 139 -12.52 -5.67 -17.46
CA TYR A 139 -11.84 -6.52 -18.43
C TYR A 139 -12.02 -6.04 -19.87
N GLU A 140 -13.25 -5.76 -20.24
CA GLU A 140 -13.62 -5.30 -21.60
C GLU A 140 -13.82 -3.78 -21.66
N GLY A 141 -13.78 -3.13 -20.51
CA GLY A 141 -13.97 -1.70 -20.37
C GLY A 141 -12.68 -0.88 -20.36
N VAL A 142 -12.77 0.38 -19.92
CA VAL A 142 -11.61 1.26 -19.78
C VAL A 142 -10.77 0.82 -18.57
N ASN A 143 -9.59 0.24 -18.84
CA ASN A 143 -8.73 -0.35 -17.81
C ASN A 143 -7.33 0.29 -17.69
N ARG A 144 -7.18 1.56 -18.11
CA ARG A 144 -5.93 2.31 -18.09
C ARG A 144 -5.19 2.28 -16.73
N MET A 145 -5.95 2.33 -15.62
CA MET A 145 -5.41 2.37 -14.26
C MET A 145 -5.20 0.99 -13.64
N HIS A 146 -5.50 -0.09 -14.37
CA HIS A 146 -5.58 -1.43 -13.81
C HIS A 146 -4.24 -2.18 -13.80
N ALA A 147 -4.24 -3.36 -13.19
CA ALA A 147 -3.08 -4.20 -12.91
C ALA A 147 -2.44 -4.77 -14.19
N ILE A 148 -1.12 -4.96 -14.12
CA ILE A 148 -0.33 -5.72 -15.09
C ILE A 148 0.35 -6.94 -14.44
N PHE A 149 0.24 -7.08 -13.10
CA PHE A 149 0.75 -8.22 -12.35
C PHE A 149 -0.33 -8.80 -11.44
N GLY A 150 -0.25 -10.11 -11.20
CA GLY A 150 -1.00 -10.80 -10.17
C GLY A 150 -2.53 -10.67 -10.27
N ALA A 151 -3.05 -10.29 -11.42
CA ALA A 151 -4.49 -10.27 -11.69
C ALA A 151 -5.04 -11.70 -11.86
N SER A 152 -6.35 -11.88 -11.71
CA SER A 152 -7.06 -13.14 -11.98
C SER A 152 -8.19 -12.92 -12.96
N SER A 153 -8.84 -14.00 -13.41
CA SER A 153 -10.07 -13.92 -14.21
C SER A 153 -11.20 -13.16 -13.51
N GLN A 154 -11.13 -13.02 -12.18
CA GLN A 154 -12.14 -12.38 -11.38
C GLN A 154 -11.95 -10.88 -11.22
N CYS A 155 -10.70 -10.38 -11.27
CA CYS A 155 -10.44 -8.96 -11.02
C CYS A 155 -9.03 -8.52 -11.45
N ILE A 156 -8.95 -7.35 -12.09
CA ILE A 156 -7.71 -6.68 -12.52
C ILE A 156 -7.45 -5.35 -11.78
N ALA A 157 -8.12 -5.08 -10.66
CA ALA A 157 -7.95 -3.83 -9.91
C ALA A 157 -6.55 -3.70 -9.29
N VAL A 158 -6.17 -2.50 -8.86
CA VAL A 158 -4.89 -2.22 -8.18
C VAL A 158 -5.11 -1.72 -6.77
N HIS A 159 -4.13 -1.93 -5.91
CA HIS A 159 -4.02 -1.28 -4.61
C HIS A 159 -3.47 0.15 -4.80
N PRO A 160 -4.11 1.19 -4.23
CA PRO A 160 -3.81 2.57 -4.61
C PRO A 160 -2.80 3.30 -3.71
N SER A 161 -2.26 2.64 -2.66
CA SER A 161 -1.47 3.32 -1.62
C SER A 161 0.02 3.41 -1.96
N ASP A 162 0.55 4.63 -2.03
CA ASP A 162 1.99 4.91 -2.13
C ASP A 162 2.74 4.48 -0.85
N MET A 163 2.18 4.79 0.33
CA MET A 163 2.75 4.38 1.62
C MET A 163 3.00 2.86 1.68
N CYS A 164 2.02 2.07 1.22
CA CYS A 164 2.12 0.61 1.23
C CYS A 164 3.24 0.09 0.32
N VAL A 165 3.55 0.79 -0.77
CA VAL A 165 4.70 0.45 -1.64
C VAL A 165 6.02 0.68 -0.89
N GLY A 166 6.14 1.81 -0.19
CA GLY A 166 7.30 2.07 0.67
C GLY A 166 7.44 1.03 1.79
N LEU A 167 6.35 0.68 2.49
CA LEU A 167 6.34 -0.34 3.54
C LEU A 167 6.74 -1.73 3.02
N ALA A 168 6.29 -2.09 1.82
CA ALA A 168 6.67 -3.35 1.19
C ALA A 168 8.16 -3.40 0.85
N ALA A 169 8.75 -2.29 0.37
CA ALA A 169 10.18 -2.20 0.11
C ALA A 169 11.01 -2.24 1.38
N LEU A 170 10.49 -1.71 2.49
CA LEU A 170 11.19 -1.62 3.78
C LEU A 170 11.03 -2.86 4.68
N ASP A 171 10.54 -3.98 4.14
CA ASP A 171 10.29 -5.22 4.90
C ASP A 171 9.47 -5.00 6.18
N ALA A 172 8.51 -4.06 6.12
CA ALA A 172 7.67 -3.74 7.27
C ALA A 172 6.85 -4.95 7.76
N VAL A 173 6.44 -4.92 9.01
CA VAL A 173 5.64 -5.96 9.66
C VAL A 173 4.39 -5.32 10.26
N VAL A 174 3.21 -5.82 9.92
CA VAL A 174 1.94 -5.36 10.47
C VAL A 174 1.73 -5.98 11.85
N VAL A 175 1.46 -5.15 12.85
CA VAL A 175 1.11 -5.59 14.20
C VAL A 175 -0.41 -5.60 14.33
N ILE A 176 -0.96 -6.76 14.62
CA ILE A 176 -2.40 -7.03 14.61
C ILE A 176 -2.81 -7.54 15.99
N ALA A 177 -3.78 -6.88 16.61
CA ALA A 177 -4.38 -7.34 17.86
C ALA A 177 -5.67 -8.11 17.61
N GLY A 178 -5.85 -9.19 18.34
CA GLY A 178 -7.05 -10.02 18.33
C GLY A 178 -7.40 -10.55 19.71
N LYS A 179 -8.50 -11.29 19.84
CA LYS A 179 -8.92 -11.88 21.13
C LYS A 179 -7.88 -12.81 21.77
N LYS A 180 -7.00 -13.43 20.96
CA LYS A 180 -5.95 -14.35 21.41
C LYS A 180 -4.61 -13.66 21.69
N GLY A 181 -4.53 -12.33 21.63
CA GLY A 181 -3.31 -11.55 21.75
C GLY A 181 -2.90 -10.89 20.44
N GLU A 182 -1.64 -10.49 20.37
CA GLU A 182 -1.07 -9.86 19.18
C GLU A 182 -0.36 -10.88 18.27
N ARG A 183 -0.46 -10.65 16.97
CA ARG A 183 0.34 -11.35 15.96
C ARG A 183 1.03 -10.38 15.05
N ARG A 184 2.10 -10.83 14.43
CA ARG A 184 2.90 -10.10 13.46
C ARG A 184 2.78 -10.76 12.09
N LEU A 185 2.58 -9.95 11.05
CA LEU A 185 2.45 -10.43 9.69
C LEU A 185 3.38 -9.61 8.77
N PRO A 186 4.28 -10.25 8.00
CA PRO A 186 5.09 -9.55 7.02
C PRO A 186 4.21 -8.72 6.08
N PHE A 187 4.62 -7.49 5.79
CA PHE A 187 3.79 -6.56 4.99
C PHE A 187 3.50 -7.10 3.59
N THR A 188 4.45 -7.81 2.99
CA THR A 188 4.30 -8.45 1.67
C THR A 188 3.24 -9.56 1.64
N GLU A 189 2.85 -10.07 2.82
CA GLU A 189 1.81 -11.08 3.01
C GLU A 189 0.48 -10.46 3.49
N PHE A 190 0.46 -9.19 3.90
CA PHE A 190 -0.74 -8.57 4.45
C PHE A 190 -1.85 -8.42 3.42
N HIS A 191 -1.56 -7.86 2.24
CA HIS A 191 -2.52 -7.74 1.14
C HIS A 191 -2.55 -9.00 0.28
N ARG A 192 -3.72 -9.31 -0.25
CA ARG A 192 -3.96 -10.51 -1.08
C ARG A 192 -3.93 -10.17 -2.56
N LEU A 193 -3.60 -11.16 -3.37
CA LEU A 193 -3.98 -11.20 -4.78
C LEU A 193 -5.46 -11.61 -4.90
N PRO A 194 -6.15 -11.22 -5.98
CA PRO A 194 -7.59 -11.45 -6.10
C PRO A 194 -7.95 -12.94 -6.12
N GLY A 195 -7.19 -13.77 -6.83
CA GLY A 195 -7.54 -15.18 -7.00
C GLY A 195 -9.03 -15.35 -7.34
N ASP A 196 -9.69 -16.27 -6.66
CA ASP A 196 -11.13 -16.52 -6.77
C ASP A 196 -11.97 -15.67 -5.81
N HIS A 197 -11.33 -14.94 -4.89
CA HIS A 197 -11.96 -14.15 -3.83
C HIS A 197 -11.52 -12.68 -3.85
N PRO A 198 -11.83 -11.91 -4.91
CA PRO A 198 -11.40 -10.52 -5.03
C PRO A 198 -12.05 -9.57 -4.02
N GLU A 199 -13.15 -9.97 -3.36
CA GLU A 199 -13.79 -9.23 -2.29
C GLU A 199 -12.93 -9.12 -1.04
N MET A 200 -11.96 -10.04 -0.85
CA MET A 200 -11.04 -10.07 0.28
C MET A 200 -9.73 -9.38 -0.08
N ASP A 201 -9.51 -8.16 0.45
CA ASP A 201 -8.34 -7.33 0.12
C ASP A 201 -7.05 -7.74 0.87
N ASN A 202 -7.18 -8.35 2.07
CA ASN A 202 -6.07 -8.62 2.98
C ASN A 202 -6.31 -9.83 3.87
N HIS A 203 -5.31 -10.17 4.69
CA HIS A 203 -5.33 -11.31 5.63
C HIS A 203 -5.71 -10.93 7.06
N LEU A 204 -6.41 -9.79 7.27
CA LEU A 204 -6.99 -9.45 8.56
C LEU A 204 -8.22 -10.33 8.81
N ALA A 205 -8.21 -11.08 9.89
CA ALA A 205 -9.34 -11.93 10.25
C ALA A 205 -10.49 -11.11 10.90
N PRO A 206 -11.74 -11.59 10.85
CA PRO A 206 -12.85 -10.96 11.57
C PRO A 206 -12.53 -10.81 13.06
N GLY A 207 -12.74 -9.61 13.61
CA GLY A 207 -12.46 -9.31 15.01
C GLY A 207 -11.00 -8.93 15.30
N GLU A 208 -10.16 -8.78 14.28
CA GLU A 208 -8.80 -8.27 14.42
C GLU A 208 -8.72 -6.76 14.14
N LEU A 209 -7.76 -6.10 14.78
CA LEU A 209 -7.48 -4.68 14.66
C LEU A 209 -5.99 -4.47 14.38
N ILE A 210 -5.65 -3.68 13.37
CA ILE A 210 -4.28 -3.21 13.18
C ILE A 210 -3.97 -2.21 14.28
N VAL A 211 -2.89 -2.46 15.03
CA VAL A 211 -2.44 -1.59 16.12
C VAL A 211 -1.17 -0.81 15.77
N GLY A 212 -0.41 -1.26 14.80
CA GLY A 212 0.78 -0.56 14.32
C GLY A 212 1.46 -1.25 13.14
N VAL A 213 2.56 -0.65 12.71
CA VAL A 213 3.50 -1.23 11.75
C VAL A 213 4.92 -1.08 12.30
N GLU A 214 5.67 -2.17 12.31
CA GLU A 214 7.09 -2.20 12.63
C GLU A 214 7.89 -2.11 11.33
N ILE A 215 8.95 -1.31 11.32
CA ILE A 215 9.86 -1.19 10.18
C ILE A 215 11.26 -1.51 10.71
N PRO A 216 11.92 -2.57 10.24
CA PRO A 216 13.24 -2.95 10.73
C PRO A 216 14.29 -1.90 10.37
N ASP A 217 15.35 -1.81 11.19
CA ASP A 217 16.52 -1.02 10.86
C ASP A 217 17.16 -1.58 9.57
N ASN A 218 17.68 -0.69 8.75
CA ASN A 218 18.28 -1.02 7.46
C ASN A 218 19.30 0.04 7.03
N ASN A 219 20.06 -0.23 5.97
CA ASN A 219 21.12 0.65 5.45
C ASN A 219 20.67 1.49 4.24
N PHE A 220 19.34 1.56 3.96
CA PHE A 220 18.84 2.23 2.76
C PHE A 220 18.63 3.72 2.93
N ALA A 221 18.73 4.27 4.14
CA ALA A 221 18.39 5.67 4.42
C ALA A 221 19.16 6.65 3.52
N LYS A 222 20.44 6.39 3.24
CA LYS A 222 21.28 7.24 2.40
C LYS A 222 20.95 7.15 0.91
N ASN A 223 20.57 5.96 0.45
CA ASN A 223 20.39 5.64 -0.96
C ASN A 223 18.99 5.09 -1.20
N SER A 224 17.98 5.96 -1.10
CA SER A 224 16.59 5.60 -1.35
C SER A 224 15.84 6.66 -2.13
N TYR A 225 14.88 6.22 -2.93
CA TYR A 225 14.04 7.11 -3.73
C TYR A 225 12.66 6.54 -3.94
N TYR A 226 11.63 7.41 -3.95
CA TYR A 226 10.28 7.05 -4.32
C TYR A 226 9.86 7.80 -5.57
N LEU A 227 9.78 7.09 -6.70
CA LEU A 227 9.28 7.61 -7.96
C LEU A 227 7.77 7.40 -8.06
N LYS A 228 7.04 8.44 -8.46
CA LYS A 228 5.61 8.32 -8.78
C LYS A 228 5.30 8.95 -10.13
N ILE A 229 4.97 8.13 -11.11
CA ILE A 229 4.50 8.56 -12.43
C ILE A 229 2.97 8.69 -12.37
N ARG A 230 2.46 9.88 -12.69
CA ARG A 230 1.04 10.26 -12.53
C ARG A 230 0.63 11.33 -13.52
N ASP A 231 -0.67 11.45 -13.78
CA ASP A 231 -1.22 12.39 -14.78
C ASP A 231 -1.15 13.86 -14.35
N ARG A 232 -0.95 14.17 -13.07
CA ARG A 232 -0.82 15.53 -12.52
C ARG A 232 0.01 15.52 -11.23
N GLN A 233 0.59 16.65 -10.87
CA GLN A 233 1.54 16.75 -9.76
C GLN A 233 0.95 16.46 -8.37
N SER A 234 -0.34 16.67 -8.18
CA SER A 234 -1.02 16.49 -6.89
C SER A 234 -2.33 15.76 -7.05
N TYR A 235 -2.75 15.05 -6.00
CA TYR A 235 -4.07 14.43 -5.89
C TYR A 235 -4.39 13.51 -7.09
N ALA A 236 -3.39 12.72 -7.49
CA ALA A 236 -3.53 11.68 -8.51
C ALA A 236 -2.96 10.35 -8.01
N PHE A 237 -3.62 9.25 -8.35
CA PHE A 237 -3.07 7.91 -8.14
C PHE A 237 -1.95 7.64 -9.13
N ALA A 238 -1.03 6.77 -8.76
CA ALA A 238 0.06 6.39 -9.63
C ALA A 238 -0.46 5.61 -10.85
N LEU A 239 0.06 5.94 -12.02
CA LEU A 239 0.05 5.02 -13.17
C LEU A 239 1.02 3.87 -12.88
N VAL A 240 2.22 4.22 -12.46
CA VAL A 240 3.28 3.36 -11.94
C VAL A 240 4.00 4.14 -10.84
N SER A 241 4.33 3.50 -9.74
CA SER A 241 5.27 4.03 -8.77
C SER A 241 6.31 2.99 -8.40
N VAL A 242 7.49 3.44 -7.96
CA VAL A 242 8.61 2.58 -7.59
C VAL A 242 9.22 3.11 -6.30
N ALA A 243 9.31 2.24 -5.30
CA ALA A 243 10.13 2.44 -4.11
C ALA A 243 11.46 1.71 -4.33
N ALA A 244 12.56 2.43 -4.28
CA ALA A 244 13.92 1.90 -4.44
C ALA A 244 14.77 2.23 -3.21
N GLY A 245 15.46 1.24 -2.65
CA GLY A 245 16.46 1.39 -1.61
C GLY A 245 17.69 0.56 -1.94
N LEU A 246 18.87 1.16 -1.82
CA LEU A 246 20.16 0.53 -2.13
C LEU A 246 21.09 0.63 -0.92
N ASP A 247 21.77 -0.46 -0.61
CA ASP A 247 22.93 -0.50 0.27
C ASP A 247 24.17 -0.59 -0.62
N ILE A 248 24.94 0.51 -0.67
CA ILE A 248 26.08 0.66 -1.60
C ILE A 248 27.37 0.78 -0.79
N GLU A 249 28.33 -0.07 -1.12
CA GLU A 249 29.68 -0.03 -0.56
C GLU A 249 30.72 -0.11 -1.69
N ASN A 250 31.64 0.86 -1.75
CA ASN A 250 32.71 0.94 -2.75
C ASN A 250 32.24 0.83 -4.21
N GLY A 251 31.09 1.45 -4.53
CA GLY A 251 30.48 1.41 -5.87
C GLY A 251 29.81 0.09 -6.24
N VAL A 252 29.66 -0.84 -5.28
CA VAL A 252 28.99 -2.13 -5.45
C VAL A 252 27.72 -2.18 -4.60
N ILE A 253 26.64 -2.69 -5.16
CA ILE A 253 25.35 -2.88 -4.49
C ILE A 253 25.45 -4.11 -3.58
N ARG A 254 25.41 -3.92 -2.26
CA ARG A 254 25.42 -4.99 -1.26
C ARG A 254 24.03 -5.58 -1.05
N ASN A 255 23.02 -4.71 -1.09
CA ASN A 255 21.63 -5.10 -0.96
C ASN A 255 20.74 -4.12 -1.70
N ALA A 256 19.60 -4.59 -2.18
CA ALA A 256 18.61 -3.76 -2.85
C ALA A 256 17.18 -4.07 -2.33
N ARG A 257 16.32 -3.07 -2.40
CA ARG A 257 14.90 -3.20 -2.12
C ARG A 257 14.10 -2.48 -3.19
N LEU A 258 13.18 -3.20 -3.80
CA LEU A 258 12.35 -2.68 -4.89
C LEU A 258 10.90 -3.11 -4.73
N ALA A 259 9.98 -2.16 -4.76
CA ALA A 259 8.56 -2.46 -4.82
C ALA A 259 7.85 -1.50 -5.76
N MET A 260 6.81 -1.97 -6.42
CA MET A 260 6.00 -1.17 -7.35
C MET A 260 4.58 -0.98 -6.84
N GLY A 261 3.99 0.17 -7.18
CA GLY A 261 2.60 0.51 -7.00
C GLY A 261 1.88 0.84 -8.30
N GLY A 262 0.54 0.81 -8.27
CA GLY A 262 -0.30 1.03 -9.45
C GLY A 262 -0.29 -0.12 -10.47
N VAL A 263 0.28 -1.25 -10.14
CA VAL A 263 0.54 -2.38 -11.06
C VAL A 263 -0.10 -3.71 -10.64
N ALA A 264 -0.54 -3.84 -9.38
CA ALA A 264 -1.11 -5.08 -8.83
C ALA A 264 -2.14 -4.83 -7.72
N HIS A 265 -2.88 -5.86 -7.32
CA HIS A 265 -3.83 -5.84 -6.19
C HIS A 265 -3.18 -5.55 -4.84
N LYS A 266 -1.88 -5.73 -4.75
CA LYS A 266 -1.05 -5.44 -3.58
C LYS A 266 0.21 -4.69 -4.02
N PRO A 267 0.93 -4.02 -3.12
CA PRO A 267 2.28 -3.55 -3.41
C PRO A 267 3.12 -4.70 -3.97
N TRP A 268 3.73 -4.49 -5.12
CA TRP A 268 4.39 -5.56 -5.87
C TRP A 268 5.89 -5.55 -5.62
N ARG A 269 6.37 -6.47 -4.75
CA ARG A 269 7.79 -6.61 -4.44
C ARG A 269 8.54 -7.32 -5.57
N LEU A 270 9.73 -6.85 -5.90
CA LEU A 270 10.55 -7.29 -7.04
C LEU A 270 11.74 -8.12 -6.59
N PHE A 271 11.52 -9.23 -5.87
CA PHE A 271 12.57 -10.04 -5.23
C PHE A 271 13.65 -10.51 -6.20
N ASP A 272 13.31 -10.95 -7.41
CA ASP A 272 14.28 -11.43 -8.39
C ASP A 272 15.16 -10.29 -8.93
N ALA A 273 14.59 -9.12 -9.14
CA ALA A 273 15.34 -7.91 -9.52
C ALA A 273 16.28 -7.46 -8.40
N GLU A 274 15.84 -7.47 -7.14
CA GLU A 274 16.66 -7.17 -5.96
C GLU A 274 17.87 -8.12 -5.89
N LYS A 275 17.63 -9.42 -6.03
CA LYS A 275 18.67 -10.43 -6.03
C LYS A 275 19.65 -10.23 -7.19
N SER A 276 19.18 -9.86 -8.38
CA SER A 276 20.03 -9.63 -9.55
C SER A 276 20.95 -8.42 -9.40
N LEU A 277 20.58 -7.42 -8.60
CA LEU A 277 21.38 -6.24 -8.31
C LEU A 277 22.49 -6.52 -7.29
N THR A 278 22.32 -7.51 -6.42
CA THR A 278 23.30 -7.80 -5.36
C THR A 278 24.65 -8.23 -5.96
N GLY A 279 25.74 -7.58 -5.55
CA GLY A 279 27.10 -7.81 -6.05
C GLY A 279 27.41 -7.12 -7.39
N LYS A 280 26.46 -6.39 -7.98
CA LYS A 280 26.66 -5.66 -9.23
C LYS A 280 27.21 -4.25 -8.99
N PRO A 281 27.95 -3.69 -9.95
CA PRO A 281 28.35 -2.29 -9.89
C PRO A 281 27.12 -1.37 -9.97
N VAL A 282 27.25 -0.19 -9.37
CA VAL A 282 26.27 0.90 -9.54
C VAL A 282 26.42 1.45 -10.96
N SER A 283 25.58 0.98 -11.86
CA SER A 283 25.59 1.38 -13.28
C SER A 283 24.19 1.32 -13.89
N GLU A 284 23.96 2.12 -14.92
CA GLU A 284 22.70 2.12 -15.67
C GLU A 284 22.42 0.74 -16.29
N GLU A 285 23.45 0.06 -16.76
CA GLU A 285 23.32 -1.29 -17.33
C GLU A 285 22.79 -2.30 -16.29
N SER A 286 23.36 -2.31 -15.07
CA SER A 286 22.87 -3.15 -13.97
C SER A 286 21.40 -2.86 -13.65
N PHE A 287 20.99 -1.59 -13.67
CA PHE A 287 19.63 -1.17 -13.40
C PHE A 287 18.66 -1.58 -14.51
N GLN A 288 19.06 -1.45 -15.77
CA GLN A 288 18.25 -1.87 -16.92
C GLN A 288 18.04 -3.39 -16.93
N GLN A 289 19.08 -4.17 -16.64
CA GLN A 289 18.97 -5.64 -16.53
C GLN A 289 17.99 -6.05 -15.42
N ALA A 290 18.09 -5.43 -14.24
CA ALA A 290 17.15 -5.67 -13.13
C ALA A 290 15.72 -5.25 -13.50
N ALA A 291 15.54 -4.13 -14.18
CA ALA A 291 14.25 -3.64 -14.62
C ALA A 291 13.59 -4.58 -15.66
N GLN A 292 14.35 -5.16 -16.57
CA GLN A 292 13.86 -6.16 -17.52
C GLN A 292 13.42 -7.43 -16.80
N LEU A 293 14.21 -7.93 -15.85
CA LEU A 293 13.87 -9.11 -15.03
C LEU A 293 12.60 -8.85 -14.22
N ALA A 294 12.43 -7.65 -13.66
CA ALA A 294 11.25 -7.25 -12.90
C ALA A 294 9.95 -7.33 -13.70
N MET A 295 10.01 -7.29 -15.03
CA MET A 295 8.83 -7.35 -15.90
C MET A 295 8.38 -8.77 -16.27
N GLN A 296 9.05 -9.81 -15.79
CA GLN A 296 8.64 -11.18 -16.03
C GLN A 296 7.22 -11.41 -15.47
N GLY A 297 6.34 -12.01 -16.29
CA GLY A 297 4.95 -12.28 -15.97
C GLY A 297 4.02 -11.06 -16.07
N ALA A 298 4.50 -9.88 -16.48
CA ALA A 298 3.65 -8.71 -16.71
C ALA A 298 2.74 -8.93 -17.93
N LYS A 299 1.44 -8.60 -17.79
CA LYS A 299 0.44 -8.73 -18.85
C LYS A 299 -0.46 -7.50 -18.91
N GLY A 300 -0.59 -6.92 -20.11
CA GLY A 300 -1.56 -5.85 -20.38
C GLY A 300 -2.96 -6.40 -20.66
N TYR A 301 -3.98 -5.58 -20.41
CA TYR A 301 -5.40 -5.88 -20.61
C TYR A 301 -6.07 -4.86 -21.55
N GLY A 302 -5.33 -4.31 -22.50
CA GLY A 302 -5.78 -3.30 -23.44
C GLY A 302 -5.27 -1.89 -23.10
N HIS A 303 -6.09 -1.03 -22.52
CA HIS A 303 -5.76 0.38 -22.28
C HIS A 303 -4.60 0.59 -21.28
N ASN A 304 -4.20 -0.42 -20.52
CA ASN A 304 -3.07 -0.37 -19.60
C ASN A 304 -1.75 -0.93 -20.16
N ALA A 305 -1.71 -1.34 -21.43
CA ALA A 305 -0.51 -1.92 -22.06
C ALA A 305 0.70 -0.96 -22.08
N PHE A 306 0.49 0.37 -22.05
CA PHE A 306 1.58 1.35 -21.94
C PHE A 306 2.42 1.15 -20.66
N LYS A 307 1.85 0.58 -19.58
CA LYS A 307 2.59 0.29 -18.35
C LYS A 307 3.72 -0.71 -18.56
N LEU A 308 3.61 -1.60 -19.56
CA LEU A 308 4.66 -2.58 -19.90
C LEU A 308 5.97 -1.90 -20.35
N LYS A 309 5.87 -0.69 -20.92
CA LYS A 309 7.03 0.15 -21.29
C LYS A 309 7.39 1.15 -20.19
N MET A 310 6.40 1.69 -19.51
CA MET A 310 6.59 2.70 -18.47
C MET A 310 7.23 2.12 -17.19
N ALA A 311 6.86 0.91 -16.82
CA ALA A 311 7.33 0.29 -15.58
C ALA A 311 8.85 0.03 -15.56
N PRO A 312 9.47 -0.61 -16.55
CA PRO A 312 10.93 -0.82 -16.55
C PRO A 312 11.70 0.51 -16.60
N ALA A 313 11.23 1.50 -17.38
CA ALA A 313 11.83 2.83 -17.38
C ALA A 313 11.75 3.49 -15.99
N GLY A 314 10.61 3.38 -15.32
CA GLY A 314 10.42 3.87 -13.94
C GLY A 314 11.33 3.17 -12.92
N ILE A 315 11.55 1.86 -13.05
CA ILE A 315 12.47 1.12 -12.17
C ILE A 315 13.91 1.63 -12.35
N THR A 316 14.37 1.73 -13.60
CA THR A 316 15.72 2.24 -13.91
C THR A 316 15.91 3.65 -13.36
N GLU A 317 14.95 4.53 -13.57
CA GLU A 317 15.01 5.92 -13.09
C GLU A 317 15.01 6.01 -11.56
N ALA A 318 14.16 5.24 -10.87
CA ALA A 318 14.15 5.20 -9.41
C ALA A 318 15.47 4.70 -8.83
N LEU A 319 16.10 3.71 -9.47
CA LEU A 319 17.42 3.19 -9.07
C LEU A 319 18.53 4.22 -9.30
N LYS A 320 18.52 4.96 -10.42
CA LYS A 320 19.47 6.04 -10.70
C LYS A 320 19.40 7.13 -9.64
N HIS A 321 18.21 7.58 -9.30
CA HIS A 321 18.00 8.55 -8.21
C HIS A 321 18.45 8.01 -6.85
N ALA A 322 18.11 6.77 -6.52
CA ALA A 322 18.52 6.15 -5.25
C ALA A 322 20.05 6.02 -5.15
N ALA A 323 20.73 5.80 -6.29
CA ALA A 323 22.18 5.70 -6.36
C ALA A 323 22.91 7.06 -6.45
N GLY A 324 22.17 8.18 -6.62
CA GLY A 324 22.76 9.52 -6.79
C GLY A 324 23.45 9.73 -8.16
N LEU A 325 22.97 9.05 -9.20
CA LEU A 325 23.47 9.22 -10.57
C LEU A 325 22.75 10.34 -11.36
N VAL A 326 21.65 10.86 -10.81
CA VAL A 326 20.83 11.96 -11.37
C VAL A 326 20.29 12.82 -10.25
#